data_401c490d0f7c4fffc3ac532f97760f15
#
_entry.id   401c490d0f7c4fffc3ac532f97760f15
#
_cell.length_a   1.000
_cell.length_b   1.000
_cell.length_c   1.000
_cell.angle_alpha   90.00
_cell.angle_beta   90.00
_cell.angle_gamma   90.00
#
_symmetry.space_group_name_H-M   'P 1'
#
loop_
_entity.id
_entity.type
_entity.pdbx_description
1 polymer ?
#
loop_
_entity_poly.entity_id
_entity_poly.type
_entity_poly.pdbx_seq_one_letter_code
_entity_poly.pdbx_strand_id
1 'polypeptide(L)'
;MPPTSPPARLLLAAAAALLLGRCSADTADLRPLRWEKVPGTGPGGSLLGLGSVGSFDERGNFTVRAFKDGATYRLYYGGADTSGACAGINSAHWRVGLAESSDGVGWTRVAGTETGGAILDVGTPGHFDDYLTYRPFVLQDGAVYRMWYNGSSKPFNCPAGTLADDRRIGYAESADGVHWTRLYDGDGPGGSVLPLGGPGAIDAQQVGYVWVLKDGPGYRMYYSANDAGNTWRVALAVSADARHWTKVPGKLAGGAILETGTAGTFDVACAYQPSVVKEHDQLYRMWYRGCQAPGPFGGPSRGVIGYAESNDGVTWVKIRQPGPSGEALSTGTTGQFDSGGLTTPSVFLDGDTWAMYYAGFDGGGQFLSGLARAAR
;
A
#
# COMPACT_ATOMS: atom_id res chain seq x y z
N MET A 1 -49.03 41.30 37.59
CA MET A 1 -48.41 40.00 37.49
C MET A 1 -48.17 39.69 36.01
N PRO A 2 -46.99 39.66 35.51
CA PRO A 2 -46.71 39.24 34.11
C PRO A 2 -46.57 37.70 34.01
N PRO A 3 -46.89 37.06 32.87
CA PRO A 3 -46.83 35.62 32.73
C PRO A 3 -45.41 35.15 32.49
N THR A 4 -45.08 34.04 33.12
CA THR A 4 -43.80 33.30 33.03
C THR A 4 -43.65 32.64 31.68
N SER A 5 -42.50 32.86 31.05
CA SER A 5 -42.04 32.14 29.84
C SER A 5 -41.55 30.72 30.20
N PRO A 6 -41.80 29.70 29.35
CA PRO A 6 -41.24 28.36 29.54
C PRO A 6 -39.79 28.28 29.01
N PRO A 7 -38.97 27.30 29.48
CA PRO A 7 -37.56 27.23 29.24
C PRO A 7 -37.24 26.69 27.83
N ALA A 8 -36.23 27.28 27.24
CA ALA A 8 -35.58 26.82 26.00
C ALA A 8 -34.92 25.45 26.20
N ARG A 9 -35.55 24.41 25.71
CA ARG A 9 -34.93 23.11 25.36
C ARG A 9 -35.54 22.65 24.05
N LEU A 10 -34.75 22.61 23.00
CA LEU A 10 -34.79 21.81 21.76
C LEU A 10 -34.25 22.63 20.58
N LEU A 11 -32.97 22.63 20.41
CA LEU A 11 -32.35 22.99 19.11
C LEU A 11 -30.88 22.50 19.13
N LEU A 12 -30.72 21.17 19.15
CA LEU A 12 -29.42 20.50 18.88
C LEU A 12 -29.68 19.08 18.38
N ALA A 13 -30.45 18.94 17.29
CA ALA A 13 -30.64 17.66 16.60
C ALA A 13 -31.09 17.86 15.14
N ALA A 14 -30.53 18.84 14.42
CA ALA A 14 -30.93 19.08 13.03
C ALA A 14 -29.76 19.42 12.09
N ALA A 15 -28.52 19.02 12.41
CA ALA A 15 -27.36 19.29 11.56
C ALA A 15 -26.68 18.02 10.99
N ALA A 16 -27.25 16.83 11.19
CA ALA A 16 -26.70 15.56 10.68
C ALA A 16 -27.55 14.89 9.59
N ALA A 17 -28.61 15.52 9.10
CA ALA A 17 -29.55 14.88 8.18
C ALA A 17 -29.59 15.47 6.75
N LEU A 18 -28.63 16.27 6.32
CA LEU A 18 -28.66 16.94 5.00
C LEU A 18 -27.55 16.49 4.03
N LEU A 19 -27.06 15.24 4.15
CA LEU A 19 -26.15 14.63 3.17
C LEU A 19 -26.65 13.28 2.63
N LEU A 20 -27.94 12.99 2.73
CA LEU A 20 -28.55 11.76 2.17
C LEU A 20 -29.65 12.11 1.14
N GLY A 21 -29.29 12.86 0.12
CA GLY A 21 -30.02 12.83 -1.13
C GLY A 21 -29.67 11.58 -1.92
N ARG A 22 -30.01 10.38 -1.39
CA ARG A 22 -29.94 9.13 -2.18
C ARG A 22 -31.17 9.04 -3.04
N CYS A 23 -31.02 9.18 -4.37
CA CYS A 23 -31.91 8.53 -5.32
C CYS A 23 -31.93 7.04 -5.00
N SER A 24 -33.12 6.48 -4.86
CA SER A 24 -33.41 5.08 -4.61
C SER A 24 -32.95 4.19 -5.76
N ALA A 25 -31.73 3.67 -5.68
CA ALA A 25 -31.27 2.49 -6.38
C ALA A 25 -30.12 1.91 -5.54
N ASP A 26 -30.30 0.71 -5.04
CA ASP A 26 -29.38 -0.11 -4.28
C ASP A 26 -29.00 0.36 -2.86
N THR A 27 -29.92 0.13 -1.91
CA THR A 27 -29.58 -0.01 -0.48
C THR A 27 -28.92 -1.37 -0.18
N ALA A 28 -28.35 -2.02 -1.18
CA ALA A 28 -27.95 -3.43 -1.08
C ALA A 28 -26.62 -3.66 -0.38
N ASP A 29 -25.79 -2.66 -0.05
CA ASP A 29 -24.45 -3.05 0.38
C ASP A 29 -23.79 -2.15 1.44
N LEU A 30 -24.47 -1.92 2.54
CA LEU A 30 -23.85 -1.39 3.78
C LEU A 30 -23.37 -2.53 4.71
N ARG A 31 -23.31 -3.78 4.24
CA ARG A 31 -22.77 -4.86 5.06
C ARG A 31 -21.26 -4.72 5.14
N PRO A 32 -20.68 -4.69 6.37
CA PRO A 32 -19.23 -4.72 6.51
C PRO A 32 -18.67 -5.96 5.84
N LEU A 33 -17.61 -5.80 5.06
CA LEU A 33 -16.93 -6.92 4.41
C LEU A 33 -16.33 -7.84 5.48
N ARG A 34 -16.67 -9.11 5.45
CA ARG A 34 -16.09 -10.11 6.34
C ARG A 34 -14.94 -10.79 5.63
N TRP A 35 -13.74 -10.46 6.05
CA TRP A 35 -12.52 -11.04 5.49
C TRP A 35 -12.15 -12.33 6.19
N GLU A 36 -11.94 -13.37 5.41
CA GLU A 36 -11.46 -14.68 5.88
C GLU A 36 -10.07 -14.94 5.30
N LYS A 37 -9.09 -15.22 6.17
CA LYS A 37 -7.73 -15.57 5.74
C LYS A 37 -7.73 -16.93 5.07
N VAL A 38 -7.08 -17.00 3.90
CA VAL A 38 -6.90 -18.23 3.13
C VAL A 38 -5.50 -18.74 3.40
N PRO A 39 -5.32 -19.91 4.05
CA PRO A 39 -3.99 -20.42 4.31
C PRO A 39 -3.32 -20.86 3.00
N GLY A 40 -2.07 -20.44 2.83
CA GLY A 40 -1.18 -20.93 1.79
C GLY A 40 -0.39 -22.15 2.24
N THR A 41 0.50 -22.63 1.39
CA THR A 41 1.35 -23.80 1.64
C THR A 41 2.69 -23.47 2.29
N GLY A 42 3.00 -22.18 2.43
CA GLY A 42 4.25 -21.71 3.02
C GLY A 42 4.25 -21.69 4.56
N PRO A 43 5.37 -21.35 5.18
CA PRO A 43 5.53 -21.29 6.62
C PRO A 43 4.46 -20.41 7.30
N GLY A 44 3.87 -20.89 8.38
CA GLY A 44 2.83 -20.19 9.13
C GLY A 44 1.56 -19.90 8.34
N GLY A 45 1.30 -20.62 7.22
CA GLY A 45 0.15 -20.40 6.35
C GLY A 45 0.35 -19.31 5.30
N SER A 46 1.59 -18.88 5.05
CA SER A 46 1.92 -17.91 3.99
C SER A 46 1.74 -18.51 2.59
N LEU A 47 1.56 -17.64 1.58
CA LEU A 47 1.41 -18.06 0.18
C LEU A 47 2.76 -18.46 -0.44
N LEU A 48 3.79 -17.68 -0.15
CA LEU A 48 5.12 -17.85 -0.72
C LEU A 48 6.14 -17.87 0.43
N GLY A 49 6.87 -18.97 0.57
CA GLY A 49 7.98 -19.09 1.52
C GLY A 49 9.19 -18.27 1.09
N LEU A 50 10.30 -18.35 1.83
CA LEU A 50 11.57 -17.77 1.44
C LEU A 50 12.09 -18.40 0.14
N GLY A 51 12.89 -17.65 -0.60
CA GLY A 51 13.65 -18.17 -1.72
C GLY A 51 14.78 -19.10 -1.27
N SER A 52 15.37 -19.82 -2.22
CA SER A 52 16.55 -20.64 -1.95
C SER A 52 17.78 -19.77 -1.66
N VAL A 53 18.78 -20.37 -1.01
CA VAL A 53 20.06 -19.69 -0.76
C VAL A 53 20.66 -19.17 -2.08
N GLY A 54 21.04 -17.90 -2.09
CA GLY A 54 21.56 -17.19 -3.26
C GLY A 54 20.48 -16.56 -4.15
N SER A 55 19.18 -16.76 -3.86
CA SER A 55 18.13 -16.00 -4.55
C SER A 55 17.97 -14.60 -3.94
N PHE A 56 17.42 -13.67 -4.74
CA PHE A 56 17.21 -12.28 -4.31
C PHE A 56 16.21 -12.16 -3.15
N ASP A 57 15.44 -13.20 -2.84
CA ASP A 57 14.39 -13.23 -1.82
C ASP A 57 14.63 -14.29 -0.73
N GLU A 58 15.89 -14.68 -0.52
CA GLU A 58 16.28 -15.71 0.47
C GLU A 58 16.01 -15.29 1.92
N ARG A 59 15.84 -13.99 2.22
CA ARG A 59 15.57 -13.45 3.57
C ARG A 59 14.15 -12.98 3.79
N GLY A 60 13.39 -12.75 2.75
CA GLY A 60 12.00 -12.30 2.88
C GLY A 60 11.36 -11.95 1.54
N ASN A 61 10.04 -12.07 1.48
CA ASN A 61 9.23 -11.52 0.43
C ASN A 61 8.26 -10.50 1.06
N PHE A 62 8.34 -9.27 0.62
CA PHE A 62 7.68 -8.13 1.23
C PHE A 62 6.98 -7.30 0.18
N THR A 63 5.88 -6.65 0.55
CA THR A 63 5.10 -5.80 -0.36
C THR A 63 4.63 -6.51 -1.61
N VAL A 64 3.37 -6.83 -1.63
CA VAL A 64 2.78 -7.59 -2.73
C VAL A 64 1.85 -6.71 -3.57
N ARG A 65 1.93 -6.90 -4.87
CA ARG A 65 0.94 -6.43 -5.84
C ARG A 65 0.43 -7.62 -6.62
N ALA A 66 -0.81 -8.03 -6.37
CA ALA A 66 -1.43 -9.12 -7.09
C ALA A 66 -2.55 -8.62 -8.00
N PHE A 67 -2.71 -9.24 -9.14
CA PHE A 67 -3.85 -9.08 -10.03
C PHE A 67 -4.00 -10.30 -10.94
N LYS A 68 -5.14 -10.40 -11.62
CA LYS A 68 -5.43 -11.45 -12.56
C LYS A 68 -5.20 -10.95 -13.99
N ASP A 69 -4.32 -11.62 -14.71
CA ASP A 69 -3.96 -11.37 -16.10
C ASP A 69 -4.48 -12.54 -16.95
N GLY A 70 -5.64 -12.35 -17.55
CA GLY A 70 -6.35 -13.44 -18.21
C GLY A 70 -6.73 -14.57 -17.25
N ALA A 71 -6.18 -15.77 -17.46
CA ALA A 71 -6.38 -16.94 -16.60
C ALA A 71 -5.33 -17.07 -15.49
N THR A 72 -4.28 -16.26 -15.51
CA THR A 72 -3.12 -16.35 -14.60
C THR A 72 -3.17 -15.25 -13.55
N TYR A 73 -2.94 -15.61 -12.29
CA TYR A 73 -2.69 -14.62 -11.25
C TYR A 73 -1.20 -14.29 -11.25
N ARG A 74 -0.87 -13.01 -11.20
CA ARG A 74 0.49 -12.48 -11.09
C ARG A 74 0.68 -11.80 -9.75
N LEU A 75 1.76 -12.14 -9.06
CA LEU A 75 2.17 -11.56 -7.77
C LEU A 75 3.55 -10.94 -7.94
N TYR A 76 3.61 -9.63 -8.03
CA TYR A 76 4.85 -8.86 -7.97
C TYR A 76 5.18 -8.56 -6.52
N TYR A 77 6.44 -8.77 -6.12
CA TYR A 77 6.84 -8.61 -4.72
C TYR A 77 8.28 -8.08 -4.59
N GLY A 78 8.57 -7.49 -3.46
CA GLY A 78 9.94 -7.14 -3.09
C GLY A 78 10.60 -8.30 -2.36
N GLY A 79 11.78 -8.71 -2.79
CA GLY A 79 12.60 -9.71 -2.14
C GLY A 79 13.87 -9.12 -1.54
N ALA A 80 14.34 -9.66 -0.43
CA ALA A 80 15.56 -9.25 0.25
C ALA A 80 16.59 -10.38 0.24
N ASP A 81 17.84 -10.04 -0.11
CA ASP A 81 18.98 -10.96 -0.10
C ASP A 81 19.87 -10.79 1.16
N THR A 82 21.02 -11.46 1.18
CA THR A 82 22.02 -11.38 2.27
C THR A 82 23.16 -10.39 2.01
N SER A 83 23.16 -9.69 0.88
CA SER A 83 24.34 -8.92 0.39
C SER A 83 24.45 -7.50 0.95
N GLY A 84 23.67 -7.14 1.97
CA GLY A 84 23.64 -5.77 2.51
C GLY A 84 24.87 -5.38 3.34
N ALA A 85 25.09 -4.07 3.47
CA ALA A 85 26.24 -3.48 4.16
C ALA A 85 26.24 -3.68 5.69
N CYS A 86 25.10 -4.03 6.29
CA CYS A 86 24.94 -4.26 7.74
C CYS A 86 24.22 -5.60 7.98
N ALA A 87 24.29 -6.12 9.20
CA ALA A 87 23.54 -7.33 9.56
C ALA A 87 22.02 -7.06 9.60
N GLY A 88 21.23 -7.97 9.07
CA GLY A 88 19.76 -7.96 9.14
C GLY A 88 19.08 -7.58 7.84
N ILE A 89 17.75 -7.79 7.77
CA ILE A 89 16.93 -7.57 6.57
C ILE A 89 16.88 -6.09 6.14
N ASN A 90 17.11 -5.18 7.06
CA ASN A 90 17.06 -3.74 6.79
C ASN A 90 18.28 -3.22 6.00
N SER A 91 19.36 -4.00 5.93
CA SER A 91 20.56 -3.66 5.17
C SER A 91 20.70 -4.45 3.87
N ALA A 92 19.81 -5.41 3.63
CA ALA A 92 19.78 -6.21 2.40
C ALA A 92 19.57 -5.33 1.16
N HIS A 93 20.09 -5.76 0.03
CA HIS A 93 19.60 -5.25 -1.23
C HIS A 93 18.21 -5.81 -1.47
N TRP A 94 17.31 -4.93 -1.86
CA TRP A 94 15.94 -5.30 -2.22
C TRP A 94 15.78 -5.24 -3.72
N ARG A 95 15.13 -6.25 -4.27
CA ARG A 95 14.83 -6.38 -5.69
C ARG A 95 13.39 -6.75 -5.91
N VAL A 96 12.92 -6.64 -7.14
CA VAL A 96 11.55 -7.04 -7.50
C VAL A 96 11.55 -8.43 -8.10
N GLY A 97 10.61 -9.26 -7.66
CA GLY A 97 10.32 -10.58 -8.20
C GLY A 97 8.89 -10.72 -8.69
N LEU A 98 8.65 -11.81 -9.39
CA LEU A 98 7.34 -12.23 -9.88
C LEU A 98 7.10 -13.68 -9.48
N ALA A 99 5.88 -13.97 -9.07
CA ALA A 99 5.36 -15.34 -8.98
C ALA A 99 4.02 -15.41 -9.73
N GLU A 100 3.72 -16.57 -10.29
CA GLU A 100 2.48 -16.86 -11.02
C GLU A 100 1.72 -18.00 -10.37
N SER A 101 0.38 -17.98 -10.55
CA SER A 101 -0.53 -18.97 -10.02
C SER A 101 -1.73 -19.15 -10.94
N SER A 102 -2.29 -20.36 -11.00
CA SER A 102 -3.55 -20.65 -11.69
C SER A 102 -4.79 -20.51 -10.78
N ASP A 103 -4.62 -20.55 -9.45
CA ASP A 103 -5.69 -20.53 -8.46
C ASP A 103 -5.63 -19.36 -7.45
N GLY A 104 -4.53 -18.59 -7.50
CA GLY A 104 -4.26 -17.48 -6.60
C GLY A 104 -3.80 -17.89 -5.18
N VAL A 105 -3.54 -19.17 -4.94
CA VAL A 105 -3.11 -19.73 -3.64
C VAL A 105 -1.77 -20.45 -3.74
N GLY A 106 -1.61 -21.33 -4.72
CA GLY A 106 -0.35 -22.02 -5.01
C GLY A 106 0.49 -21.21 -5.99
N TRP A 107 1.68 -20.77 -5.58
CA TRP A 107 2.50 -19.83 -6.34
C TRP A 107 3.82 -20.44 -6.77
N THR A 108 4.22 -20.17 -8.01
CA THR A 108 5.51 -20.54 -8.58
C THR A 108 6.28 -19.27 -8.94
N ARG A 109 7.53 -19.16 -8.48
CA ARG A 109 8.43 -18.06 -8.86
C ARG A 109 8.74 -18.10 -10.34
N VAL A 110 8.66 -16.94 -10.99
CA VAL A 110 9.14 -16.74 -12.35
C VAL A 110 10.60 -16.30 -12.24
N ALA A 111 11.49 -17.07 -12.84
CA ALA A 111 12.91 -16.71 -12.88
C ALA A 111 13.11 -15.52 -13.82
N GLY A 112 13.54 -14.39 -13.26
CA GLY A 112 14.00 -13.24 -14.02
C GLY A 112 15.45 -13.41 -14.47
N THR A 113 15.93 -12.47 -15.27
CA THR A 113 17.30 -12.44 -15.80
C THR A 113 18.27 -11.67 -14.89
N GLU A 114 17.75 -10.99 -13.89
CA GLU A 114 18.53 -10.14 -13.00
C GLU A 114 19.12 -10.94 -11.82
N THR A 115 19.94 -10.29 -11.00
CA THR A 115 20.66 -10.88 -9.86
C THR A 115 19.74 -11.74 -8.98
N GLY A 116 20.16 -12.97 -8.74
CA GLY A 116 19.43 -13.94 -7.91
C GLY A 116 18.07 -14.37 -8.45
N GLY A 117 17.79 -14.16 -9.74
CA GLY A 117 16.52 -14.48 -10.38
C GLY A 117 15.44 -13.39 -10.24
N ALA A 118 15.81 -12.18 -9.87
CA ALA A 118 14.91 -11.02 -9.85
C ALA A 118 14.48 -10.62 -11.27
N ILE A 119 13.35 -9.93 -11.39
CA ILE A 119 12.87 -9.33 -12.65
C ILE A 119 13.25 -7.86 -12.79
N LEU A 120 13.60 -7.20 -11.69
CA LEU A 120 14.12 -5.84 -11.67
C LEU A 120 15.16 -5.73 -10.55
N ASP A 121 16.43 -5.49 -10.91
CA ASP A 121 17.56 -5.33 -9.98
C ASP A 121 17.57 -3.92 -9.33
N VAL A 122 18.60 -3.57 -8.59
CA VAL A 122 18.89 -2.18 -8.21
C VAL A 122 19.23 -1.36 -9.45
N GLY A 123 19.10 -0.05 -9.38
CA GLY A 123 19.36 0.87 -10.47
C GLY A 123 20.84 1.01 -10.80
N THR A 124 21.13 1.72 -11.87
CA THR A 124 22.51 2.05 -12.28
C THR A 124 23.14 2.99 -11.22
N PRO A 125 24.42 2.78 -10.84
CA PRO A 125 25.13 3.62 -9.90
C PRO A 125 24.98 5.13 -10.21
N GLY A 126 24.62 5.91 -9.15
CA GLY A 126 24.37 7.35 -9.25
C GLY A 126 22.90 7.74 -9.46
N HIS A 127 22.00 6.79 -9.67
CA HIS A 127 20.56 7.01 -9.65
C HIS A 127 19.98 6.83 -8.25
N PHE A 128 18.73 7.31 -8.05
CA PHE A 128 18.09 7.29 -6.73
C PHE A 128 17.77 5.87 -6.22
N ASP A 129 17.85 4.86 -7.05
CA ASP A 129 17.48 3.46 -6.79
C ASP A 129 18.66 2.48 -6.89
N ASP A 130 19.88 2.98 -6.82
CA ASP A 130 21.10 2.18 -7.00
C ASP A 130 21.46 1.27 -5.81
N TYR A 131 20.71 1.37 -4.69
CA TYR A 131 20.87 0.47 -3.55
C TYR A 131 19.63 -0.40 -3.27
N LEU A 132 18.42 0.16 -3.40
CA LEU A 132 17.15 -0.53 -3.14
C LEU A 132 16.18 -0.31 -4.31
N THR A 133 15.58 -1.39 -4.77
CA THR A 133 14.45 -1.39 -5.72
C THR A 133 13.40 -2.37 -5.21
N TYR A 134 12.26 -1.90 -4.73
CA TYR A 134 11.26 -2.71 -4.05
C TYR A 134 9.86 -2.07 -4.06
N ARG A 135 8.87 -2.73 -3.49
CA ARG A 135 7.48 -2.24 -3.41
C ARG A 135 6.88 -1.94 -4.79
N PRO A 136 6.89 -2.93 -5.68
CA PRO A 136 6.32 -2.75 -7.00
C PRO A 136 4.81 -2.55 -6.93
N PHE A 137 4.30 -1.63 -7.72
CA PHE A 137 2.91 -1.59 -8.16
C PHE A 137 2.89 -1.74 -9.68
N VAL A 138 2.18 -2.73 -10.18
CA VAL A 138 2.09 -3.01 -11.62
C VAL A 138 0.66 -2.84 -12.09
N LEU A 139 0.49 -2.15 -13.22
CA LEU A 139 -0.74 -1.97 -13.97
C LEU A 139 -0.53 -2.42 -15.41
N GLN A 140 -1.40 -3.27 -15.91
CA GLN A 140 -1.47 -3.56 -17.34
C GLN A 140 -2.33 -2.49 -18.02
N ASP A 141 -1.75 -1.75 -18.97
CA ASP A 141 -2.39 -0.70 -19.73
C ASP A 141 -2.32 -0.99 -21.22
N GLY A 142 -3.32 -1.69 -21.71
CA GLY A 142 -3.31 -2.24 -23.07
C GLY A 142 -2.21 -3.30 -23.26
N ALA A 143 -1.31 -3.08 -24.18
CA ALA A 143 -0.18 -3.99 -24.47
C ALA A 143 1.08 -3.73 -23.61
N VAL A 144 1.03 -2.74 -22.70
CA VAL A 144 2.18 -2.34 -21.89
C VAL A 144 1.90 -2.61 -20.42
N TYR A 145 2.84 -3.25 -19.74
CA TYR A 145 2.88 -3.30 -18.28
C TYR A 145 3.67 -2.11 -17.78
N ARG A 146 3.09 -1.35 -16.85
CA ARG A 146 3.70 -0.19 -16.20
C ARG A 146 3.97 -0.52 -14.75
N MET A 147 5.20 -0.31 -14.30
CA MET A 147 5.58 -0.51 -12.90
C MET A 147 6.00 0.82 -12.28
N TRP A 148 5.41 1.13 -11.13
CA TRP A 148 5.94 2.11 -10.21
C TRP A 148 6.53 1.37 -9.02
N TYR A 149 7.73 1.73 -8.60
CA TYR A 149 8.44 1.05 -7.53
C TYR A 149 9.08 2.05 -6.58
N ASN A 150 9.42 1.61 -5.38
CA ASN A 150 10.26 2.40 -4.51
C ASN A 150 11.73 2.11 -4.78
N GLY A 151 12.53 3.17 -4.88
CA GLY A 151 13.98 3.14 -4.93
C GLY A 151 14.59 3.96 -3.81
N SER A 152 15.81 3.62 -3.40
CA SER A 152 16.66 4.39 -2.50
C SER A 152 18.11 4.20 -2.88
N SER A 153 18.92 5.27 -2.79
CA SER A 153 20.38 5.21 -2.96
C SER A 153 21.09 4.86 -1.66
N LYS A 154 20.36 4.56 -0.59
CA LYS A 154 20.88 4.28 0.74
C LYS A 154 20.25 3.04 1.34
N PRO A 155 21.00 2.32 2.19
CA PRO A 155 20.46 1.21 2.94
C PRO A 155 19.35 1.69 3.89
N PHE A 156 18.36 0.83 4.09
CA PHE A 156 17.31 1.07 5.06
C PHE A 156 17.84 0.80 6.48
N ASN A 157 17.89 1.86 7.31
CA ASN A 157 18.30 1.76 8.72
C ASN A 157 19.70 1.11 8.96
N CYS A 158 20.70 1.56 8.20
CA CYS A 158 22.09 1.09 8.34
C CYS A 158 23.07 2.29 8.42
N PRO A 159 23.76 2.49 9.53
CA PRO A 159 23.70 1.71 10.79
C PRO A 159 22.35 1.87 11.52
N ALA A 160 22.06 0.92 12.42
CA ALA A 160 20.81 0.91 13.18
C ALA A 160 20.53 2.25 13.86
N GLY A 161 19.32 2.75 13.75
CA GLY A 161 18.90 4.06 14.26
C GLY A 161 19.01 5.22 13.28
N THR A 162 19.58 5.02 12.08
CA THR A 162 19.61 6.04 11.04
C THR A 162 18.38 5.90 10.12
N LEU A 163 17.58 6.95 10.02
CA LEU A 163 16.53 7.08 9.01
C LEU A 163 17.14 7.61 7.69
N ALA A 164 18.20 6.96 7.22
CA ALA A 164 18.96 7.46 6.07
C ALA A 164 18.33 7.16 4.71
N ASP A 165 17.19 6.50 4.69
CA ASP A 165 16.44 6.13 3.50
C ASP A 165 15.88 7.39 2.80
N ASP A 166 16.34 7.65 1.59
CA ASP A 166 15.93 8.77 0.74
C ASP A 166 14.88 8.34 -0.31
N ARG A 167 13.97 7.49 0.10
CA ARG A 167 12.96 6.82 -0.72
C ARG A 167 12.26 7.73 -1.72
N ARG A 168 12.25 7.27 -2.97
CA ARG A 168 11.59 7.90 -4.11
C ARG A 168 10.74 6.87 -4.86
N ILE A 169 9.97 7.35 -5.84
CA ILE A 169 9.16 6.51 -6.74
C ILE A 169 9.83 6.47 -8.11
N GLY A 170 10.19 5.27 -8.56
CA GLY A 170 10.69 5.00 -9.90
C GLY A 170 9.61 4.51 -10.84
N TYR A 171 9.94 4.43 -12.13
CA TYR A 171 9.05 3.96 -13.17
C TYR A 171 9.77 3.05 -14.16
N ALA A 172 9.12 1.99 -14.58
CA ALA A 172 9.59 1.07 -15.61
C ALA A 172 8.44 0.56 -16.48
N GLU A 173 8.74 0.18 -17.70
CA GLU A 173 7.80 -0.41 -18.65
C GLU A 173 8.26 -1.80 -19.10
N SER A 174 7.29 -2.63 -19.47
CA SER A 174 7.52 -3.98 -20.00
C SER A 174 6.43 -4.37 -20.99
N ALA A 175 6.80 -5.17 -21.99
CA ALA A 175 5.85 -5.76 -22.95
C ALA A 175 5.25 -7.08 -22.43
N ASP A 176 5.92 -7.77 -21.49
CA ASP A 176 5.54 -9.11 -21.02
C ASP A 176 5.33 -9.20 -19.50
N GLY A 177 5.69 -8.13 -18.76
CA GLY A 177 5.62 -8.09 -17.30
C GLY A 177 6.78 -8.82 -16.60
N VAL A 178 7.80 -9.28 -17.34
CA VAL A 178 8.98 -9.99 -16.82
C VAL A 178 10.26 -9.20 -17.09
N HIS A 179 10.43 -8.71 -18.32
CA HIS A 179 11.58 -7.93 -18.74
C HIS A 179 11.26 -6.44 -18.71
N TRP A 180 11.95 -5.68 -17.85
CA TRP A 180 11.61 -4.30 -17.55
C TRP A 180 12.67 -3.31 -18.00
N THR A 181 12.23 -2.20 -18.58
CA THR A 181 13.07 -1.06 -18.93
C THR A 181 12.75 0.12 -18.01
N ARG A 182 13.73 0.58 -17.21
CA ARG A 182 13.60 1.78 -16.37
C ARG A 182 13.60 3.03 -17.24
N LEU A 183 12.80 4.01 -16.83
CA LEU A 183 12.76 5.34 -17.43
C LEU A 183 13.03 6.37 -16.33
N TYR A 184 14.15 7.10 -16.46
CA TYR A 184 14.62 8.09 -15.50
C TYR A 184 14.34 9.52 -15.97
N ASP A 185 13.17 9.74 -16.55
CA ASP A 185 12.73 11.01 -17.12
C ASP A 185 11.63 11.72 -16.30
N GLY A 186 11.42 11.29 -15.05
CA GLY A 186 10.48 11.94 -14.12
C GLY A 186 10.99 13.27 -13.56
N ASP A 187 10.09 14.04 -12.97
CA ASP A 187 10.36 15.41 -12.48
C ASP A 187 11.13 15.46 -11.15
N GLY A 188 11.35 14.32 -10.50
CA GLY A 188 12.05 14.24 -9.22
C GLY A 188 13.55 14.00 -9.37
N PRO A 189 14.33 14.18 -8.29
CA PRO A 189 15.78 13.95 -8.30
C PRO A 189 16.15 12.54 -8.78
N GLY A 190 17.18 12.47 -9.63
CA GLY A 190 17.66 11.22 -10.21
C GLY A 190 16.69 10.58 -11.20
N GLY A 191 15.71 11.34 -11.72
CA GLY A 191 14.69 10.84 -12.65
C GLY A 191 13.52 10.10 -11.97
N SER A 192 13.35 10.25 -10.66
CA SER A 192 12.16 9.75 -9.95
C SER A 192 10.90 10.49 -10.41
N VAL A 193 9.75 9.81 -10.40
CA VAL A 193 8.53 10.35 -11.04
C VAL A 193 7.79 11.38 -10.19
N LEU A 194 8.05 11.45 -8.88
CA LEU A 194 7.39 12.39 -7.98
C LEU A 194 8.42 13.06 -7.06
N PRO A 195 8.61 14.41 -7.15
CA PRO A 195 9.48 15.11 -6.25
C PRO A 195 8.92 15.16 -4.83
N LEU A 196 9.79 15.25 -3.81
CA LEU A 196 9.35 15.52 -2.45
C LEU A 196 8.72 16.92 -2.34
N GLY A 197 7.91 17.12 -1.32
CA GLY A 197 7.44 18.44 -0.94
C GLY A 197 8.55 19.27 -0.30
N GLY A 198 8.34 20.60 -0.26
CA GLY A 198 9.21 21.51 0.48
C GLY A 198 9.13 21.30 2.01
N PRO A 199 9.96 22.03 2.78
CA PRO A 199 9.91 21.97 4.24
C PRO A 199 8.50 22.23 4.77
N GLY A 200 8.04 21.36 5.68
CA GLY A 200 6.70 21.42 6.26
C GLY A 200 5.60 20.71 5.46
N ALA A 201 5.88 20.21 4.26
CA ALA A 201 4.93 19.38 3.51
C ALA A 201 4.78 17.98 4.14
N ILE A 202 3.63 17.37 3.92
CA ILE A 202 3.35 16.00 4.43
C ILE A 202 4.22 14.91 3.80
N ASP A 203 4.88 15.23 2.70
CA ASP A 203 5.78 14.35 1.93
C ASP A 203 7.18 14.94 1.79
N ALA A 204 7.58 15.77 2.76
CA ALA A 204 8.89 16.41 2.76
C ALA A 204 10.06 15.42 2.94
N GLN A 205 9.83 14.26 3.54
CA GLN A 205 10.88 13.29 3.85
C GLN A 205 10.90 12.10 2.90
N GLN A 206 9.74 11.50 2.64
CA GLN A 206 9.66 10.30 1.80
C GLN A 206 8.31 10.23 1.06
N VAL A 207 8.34 9.60 -0.12
CA VAL A 207 7.16 9.20 -0.90
C VAL A 207 7.27 7.73 -1.30
N GLY A 208 6.15 7.02 -1.37
CA GLY A 208 6.17 5.64 -1.79
C GLY A 208 4.88 4.87 -1.57
N TYR A 209 4.94 3.53 -1.63
CA TYR A 209 3.78 2.65 -1.50
C TYR A 209 2.61 3.12 -2.37
N VAL A 210 2.87 3.20 -3.65
CA VAL A 210 1.91 3.74 -4.60
C VAL A 210 0.82 2.75 -4.96
N TRP A 211 -0.34 3.30 -5.29
CA TRP A 211 -1.42 2.62 -5.95
C TRP A 211 -1.92 3.48 -7.10
N VAL A 212 -1.92 2.95 -8.32
CA VAL A 212 -2.29 3.73 -9.50
C VAL A 212 -3.57 3.19 -10.12
N LEU A 213 -4.49 4.08 -10.41
CA LEU A 213 -5.69 3.78 -11.19
C LEU A 213 -5.61 4.47 -12.55
N LYS A 214 -6.06 3.77 -13.60
CA LYS A 214 -6.41 4.41 -14.86
C LYS A 214 -7.70 5.22 -14.65
N ASP A 215 -7.68 6.50 -15.01
CA ASP A 215 -8.82 7.40 -14.85
C ASP A 215 -9.05 8.20 -16.14
N GLY A 216 -9.97 7.71 -16.96
CA GLY A 216 -10.17 8.24 -18.30
C GLY A 216 -8.91 8.12 -19.17
N PRO A 217 -8.42 9.22 -19.77
CA PRO A 217 -7.19 9.19 -20.57
C PRO A 217 -5.91 9.22 -19.72
N GLY A 218 -6.00 9.55 -18.43
CA GLY A 218 -4.86 9.73 -17.51
C GLY A 218 -4.82 8.71 -16.37
N TYR A 219 -4.14 9.10 -15.30
CA TYR A 219 -3.89 8.24 -14.15
C TYR A 219 -4.05 9.02 -12.83
N ARG A 220 -4.48 8.32 -11.79
CA ARG A 220 -4.45 8.76 -10.39
C ARG A 220 -3.49 7.91 -9.60
N MET A 221 -2.53 8.52 -8.92
CA MET A 221 -1.62 7.86 -7.98
C MET A 221 -1.99 8.22 -6.56
N TYR A 222 -2.42 7.23 -5.79
CA TYR A 222 -2.52 7.30 -4.35
C TYR A 222 -1.18 6.87 -3.77
N TYR A 223 -0.53 7.72 -3.00
CA TYR A 223 0.80 7.44 -2.47
C TYR A 223 0.90 7.71 -0.98
N SER A 224 1.81 7.02 -0.33
CA SER A 224 2.14 7.26 1.07
C SER A 224 3.12 8.42 1.14
N ALA A 225 2.76 9.41 1.93
CA ALA A 225 3.51 10.63 2.21
C ALA A 225 4.04 10.59 3.64
N ASN A 226 5.31 10.91 3.85
CA ASN A 226 5.96 10.96 5.15
C ASN A 226 6.55 12.35 5.40
N ASP A 227 6.13 12.97 6.49
CA ASP A 227 6.62 14.28 6.91
C ASP A 227 7.89 14.19 7.79
N ALA A 228 8.46 15.33 8.11
CA ALA A 228 9.65 15.42 8.96
C ALA A 228 9.42 14.92 10.40
N GLY A 229 8.17 14.84 10.86
CA GLY A 229 7.77 14.24 12.13
C GLY A 229 7.56 12.74 12.07
N ASN A 230 7.88 12.10 10.92
CA ASN A 230 7.68 10.68 10.65
C ASN A 230 6.21 10.24 10.73
N THR A 231 5.27 11.12 10.38
CA THR A 231 3.86 10.80 10.29
C THR A 231 3.51 10.38 8.86
N TRP A 232 2.93 9.20 8.73
CA TRP A 232 2.54 8.63 7.45
C TRP A 232 1.07 8.84 7.15
N ARG A 233 0.77 9.39 5.97
CA ARG A 233 -0.57 9.70 5.47
C ARG A 233 -0.71 9.22 4.02
N VAL A 234 -1.93 9.33 3.48
CA VAL A 234 -2.17 9.12 2.04
C VAL A 234 -2.36 10.46 1.35
N ALA A 235 -1.71 10.62 0.21
CA ALA A 235 -1.83 11.74 -0.69
C ALA A 235 -2.17 11.31 -2.11
N LEU A 236 -2.47 12.27 -2.99
CA LEU A 236 -2.91 12.04 -4.36
C LEU A 236 -2.06 12.85 -5.34
N ALA A 237 -1.75 12.24 -6.48
CA ALA A 237 -1.22 12.91 -7.66
C ALA A 237 -1.94 12.41 -8.92
N VAL A 238 -1.95 13.23 -9.99
CA VAL A 238 -2.52 12.89 -11.29
C VAL A 238 -1.48 13.03 -12.39
N SER A 239 -1.63 12.25 -13.46
CA SER A 239 -0.75 12.27 -14.61
C SER A 239 -1.52 12.01 -15.89
N ALA A 240 -1.07 12.60 -17.00
CA ALA A 240 -1.58 12.29 -18.33
C ALA A 240 -0.80 11.13 -19.00
N ASP A 241 0.45 10.88 -18.59
CA ASP A 241 1.40 9.98 -19.27
C ASP A 241 2.03 8.92 -18.36
N ALA A 242 1.61 8.84 -17.09
CA ALA A 242 2.13 7.91 -16.08
C ALA A 242 3.54 8.22 -15.53
N ARG A 243 4.23 9.24 -16.02
CA ARG A 243 5.63 9.60 -15.67
C ARG A 243 5.77 10.97 -15.02
N HIS A 244 5.02 11.96 -15.51
CA HIS A 244 4.99 13.31 -14.98
C HIS A 244 3.74 13.50 -14.13
N TRP A 245 3.91 13.81 -12.85
CA TRP A 245 2.83 13.80 -11.88
C TRP A 245 2.63 15.16 -11.22
N THR A 246 1.38 15.60 -11.18
CA THR A 246 0.96 16.81 -10.46
C THR A 246 0.26 16.41 -9.17
N LYS A 247 0.77 16.87 -8.03
CA LYS A 247 0.16 16.63 -6.70
C LYS A 247 -1.19 17.33 -6.63
N VAL A 248 -2.20 16.62 -6.13
CA VAL A 248 -3.56 17.13 -5.91
C VAL A 248 -3.76 17.30 -4.41
N PRO A 249 -3.89 18.52 -3.89
CA PRO A 249 -4.10 18.73 -2.47
C PRO A 249 -5.48 18.20 -2.06
N GLY A 250 -5.51 17.35 -1.05
CA GLY A 250 -6.73 16.97 -0.34
C GLY A 250 -7.24 18.09 0.57
N LYS A 251 -8.37 17.83 1.24
CA LYS A 251 -9.00 18.79 2.16
C LYS A 251 -8.44 18.74 3.59
N LEU A 252 -7.61 17.75 3.89
CA LEU A 252 -7.03 17.54 5.21
C LEU A 252 -5.72 18.35 5.37
N ALA A 253 -5.20 18.40 6.58
CA ALA A 253 -4.00 19.17 6.90
C ALA A 253 -2.83 18.81 5.97
N GLY A 254 -2.13 19.81 5.47
CA GLY A 254 -1.00 19.65 4.55
C GLY A 254 -1.36 19.09 3.17
N GLY A 255 -2.67 18.99 2.83
CA GLY A 255 -3.13 18.44 1.55
C GLY A 255 -3.27 16.93 1.53
N ALA A 256 -3.27 16.25 2.67
CA ALA A 256 -3.58 14.82 2.75
C ALA A 256 -5.01 14.52 2.30
N ILE A 257 -5.23 13.31 1.76
CA ILE A 257 -6.56 12.79 1.45
C ILE A 257 -7.05 11.79 2.50
N LEU A 258 -6.14 11.17 3.26
CA LEU A 258 -6.44 10.33 4.43
C LEU A 258 -5.43 10.64 5.53
N GLU A 259 -5.93 11.04 6.69
CA GLU A 259 -5.17 11.35 7.90
C GLU A 259 -5.07 10.14 8.85
N THR A 260 -4.21 10.24 9.86
CA THR A 260 -4.22 9.33 11.01
C THR A 260 -5.57 9.39 11.74
N GLY A 261 -5.84 8.40 12.55
CA GLY A 261 -7.03 8.36 13.39
C GLY A 261 -6.89 9.20 14.66
N THR A 262 -7.93 9.19 15.48
CA THR A 262 -7.94 9.83 16.80
C THR A 262 -7.48 8.87 17.90
N ALA A 263 -7.23 9.38 19.10
CA ALA A 263 -6.85 8.55 20.25
C ALA A 263 -7.86 7.40 20.46
N GLY A 264 -7.32 6.18 20.62
CA GLY A 264 -8.11 4.95 20.78
C GLY A 264 -8.46 4.21 19.49
N THR A 265 -8.15 4.75 18.31
CA THR A 265 -8.30 4.03 17.05
C THR A 265 -7.03 3.25 16.68
N PHE A 266 -7.19 2.22 15.83
CA PHE A 266 -6.07 1.37 15.41
C PHE A 266 -5.05 2.10 14.51
N ASP A 267 -5.39 3.25 13.98
CA ASP A 267 -4.62 4.02 13.00
C ASP A 267 -4.17 5.40 13.52
N VAL A 268 -4.14 5.56 14.85
CA VAL A 268 -3.80 6.85 15.49
C VAL A 268 -2.38 7.32 15.19
N ALA A 269 -1.43 6.41 14.94
CA ALA A 269 -0.04 6.77 14.65
C ALA A 269 0.30 6.75 13.16
N CYS A 270 -0.41 6.02 12.34
CA CYS A 270 -0.22 5.99 10.90
C CYS A 270 -1.48 5.56 10.13
N ALA A 271 -1.68 6.14 8.94
CA ALA A 271 -2.69 5.73 7.97
C ALA A 271 -2.09 5.87 6.56
N TYR A 272 -1.61 4.79 5.96
CA TYR A 272 -0.86 4.81 4.71
C TYR A 272 -0.90 3.46 3.98
N GLN A 273 -0.11 3.26 2.92
CA GLN A 273 -0.11 2.06 2.07
C GLN A 273 -1.51 1.77 1.49
N PRO A 274 -2.02 2.68 0.66
CA PRO A 274 -3.34 2.54 0.11
C PRO A 274 -3.42 1.42 -0.94
N SER A 275 -4.55 0.74 -0.97
CA SER A 275 -5.03 -0.09 -2.06
C SER A 275 -6.42 0.40 -2.45
N VAL A 276 -6.58 0.94 -3.65
CA VAL A 276 -7.80 1.63 -4.06
C VAL A 276 -8.46 0.92 -5.23
N VAL A 277 -9.76 0.69 -5.13
CA VAL A 277 -10.58 0.18 -6.21
C VAL A 277 -11.66 1.20 -6.53
N LYS A 278 -11.79 1.57 -7.81
CA LYS A 278 -12.94 2.31 -8.32
C LYS A 278 -14.00 1.28 -8.73
N GLU A 279 -15.03 1.11 -7.92
CA GLU A 279 -16.09 0.13 -8.19
C GLU A 279 -17.06 0.64 -9.26
N HIS A 280 -17.40 1.93 -9.20
CA HIS A 280 -18.14 2.67 -10.24
C HIS A 280 -17.87 4.19 -10.07
N ASP A 281 -18.48 5.04 -10.91
CA ASP A 281 -18.13 6.47 -10.98
C ASP A 281 -18.30 7.26 -9.66
N GLN A 282 -19.14 6.78 -8.77
CA GLN A 282 -19.41 7.43 -7.48
C GLN A 282 -19.02 6.57 -6.28
N LEU A 283 -18.18 5.54 -6.47
CA LEU A 283 -17.74 4.71 -5.37
C LEU A 283 -16.30 4.25 -5.56
N TYR A 284 -15.43 4.79 -4.72
CA TYR A 284 -14.06 4.35 -4.53
C TYR A 284 -13.96 3.70 -3.15
N ARG A 285 -13.27 2.57 -3.07
CA ARG A 285 -12.96 1.85 -1.84
C ARG A 285 -11.46 1.87 -1.61
N MET A 286 -11.03 2.16 -0.40
CA MET A 286 -9.61 2.14 0.00
C MET A 286 -9.43 1.20 1.17
N TRP A 287 -8.50 0.27 1.03
CA TRP A 287 -7.91 -0.45 2.15
C TRP A 287 -6.54 0.16 2.41
N TYR A 288 -6.22 0.39 3.67
CA TYR A 288 -4.99 1.06 4.06
C TYR A 288 -4.40 0.42 5.31
N ARG A 289 -3.09 0.54 5.48
CA ARG A 289 -2.45 0.16 6.73
C ARG A 289 -2.67 1.23 7.79
N GLY A 290 -3.16 0.82 8.98
CA GLY A 290 -3.18 1.63 10.18
C GLY A 290 -2.29 1.05 11.28
N CYS A 291 -1.76 1.88 12.17
CA CYS A 291 -0.97 1.46 13.33
C CYS A 291 -1.22 2.35 14.54
N GLN A 292 -1.12 1.76 15.75
CA GLN A 292 -1.38 2.45 17.03
C GLN A 292 -0.17 3.14 17.64
N ALA A 293 1.03 2.68 17.31
CA ALA A 293 2.27 3.24 17.82
C ALA A 293 3.36 3.17 16.75
N PRO A 294 4.34 4.08 16.77
CA PRO A 294 5.54 3.94 15.97
C PRO A 294 6.28 2.66 16.36
N GLY A 295 6.77 1.92 15.37
CA GLY A 295 7.60 0.74 15.60
C GLY A 295 9.02 1.08 16.05
N PRO A 296 9.82 0.08 16.44
CA PRO A 296 11.24 0.26 16.66
C PRO A 296 11.87 0.88 15.40
N PHE A 297 12.82 1.77 15.58
CA PHE A 297 13.49 2.52 14.49
C PHE A 297 12.60 3.54 13.76
N GLY A 298 11.55 4.08 14.41
CA GLY A 298 10.65 5.06 13.82
C GLY A 298 9.66 4.48 12.79
N GLY A 299 9.68 3.17 12.55
CA GLY A 299 8.69 2.49 11.74
C GLY A 299 7.43 2.16 12.53
N PRO A 300 6.27 2.04 11.88
CA PRO A 300 5.03 1.68 12.55
C PRO A 300 5.04 0.22 12.99
N SER A 301 4.78 -0.03 14.28
CA SER A 301 4.59 -1.38 14.82
C SER A 301 3.14 -1.86 14.66
N ARG A 302 2.96 -3.18 14.68
CA ARG A 302 1.66 -3.87 14.67
C ARG A 302 0.61 -3.19 13.78
N GLY A 303 0.80 -3.30 12.46
CA GLY A 303 -0.18 -2.79 11.51
C GLY A 303 -1.38 -3.74 11.37
N VAL A 304 -2.54 -3.15 11.13
CA VAL A 304 -3.75 -3.84 10.68
C VAL A 304 -4.29 -3.13 9.45
N ILE A 305 -5.27 -3.71 8.76
CA ILE A 305 -5.83 -3.10 7.55
C ILE A 305 -7.16 -2.41 7.88
N GLY A 306 -7.20 -1.11 7.65
CA GLY A 306 -8.41 -0.28 7.73
C GLY A 306 -9.15 -0.18 6.41
N TYR A 307 -10.30 0.48 6.44
CA TYR A 307 -11.16 0.67 5.28
C TYR A 307 -11.76 2.07 5.23
N ALA A 308 -11.84 2.65 4.05
CA ALA A 308 -12.45 3.95 3.78
C ALA A 308 -13.18 3.95 2.43
N GLU A 309 -14.18 4.81 2.29
CA GLU A 309 -14.93 5.03 1.06
C GLU A 309 -14.88 6.49 0.63
N SER A 310 -15.06 6.71 -0.68
CA SER A 310 -15.09 8.04 -1.29
C SER A 310 -16.00 8.04 -2.52
N ASN A 311 -16.68 9.16 -2.77
CA ASN A 311 -17.47 9.35 -3.98
C ASN A 311 -16.66 10.01 -5.10
N ASP A 312 -15.55 10.67 -4.80
CA ASP A 312 -14.74 11.45 -5.74
C ASP A 312 -13.27 10.96 -5.85
N GLY A 313 -12.89 9.99 -5.00
CA GLY A 313 -11.51 9.48 -4.89
C GLY A 313 -10.54 10.48 -4.23
N VAL A 314 -11.04 11.58 -3.66
CA VAL A 314 -10.25 12.64 -3.01
C VAL A 314 -10.67 12.84 -1.56
N THR A 315 -11.98 12.86 -1.31
CA THR A 315 -12.56 13.05 0.02
C THR A 315 -12.97 11.69 0.58
N TRP A 316 -12.27 11.21 1.62
CA TRP A 316 -12.43 9.86 2.15
C TRP A 316 -13.10 9.86 3.52
N VAL A 317 -13.99 8.89 3.73
CA VAL A 317 -14.63 8.60 5.02
C VAL A 317 -14.20 7.22 5.48
N LYS A 318 -13.55 7.15 6.65
CA LYS A 318 -13.19 5.89 7.29
C LYS A 318 -14.44 5.16 7.78
N ILE A 319 -14.57 3.90 7.41
CA ILE A 319 -15.72 3.06 7.75
C ILE A 319 -15.27 1.97 8.72
N ARG A 320 -15.88 1.94 9.90
CA ARG A 320 -15.62 0.92 10.90
C ARG A 320 -16.00 -0.46 10.37
N GLN A 321 -15.11 -1.41 10.50
CA GLN A 321 -15.25 -2.80 10.07
C GLN A 321 -15.37 -3.75 11.28
N PRO A 322 -15.67 -5.07 11.08
CA PRO A 322 -15.93 -6.01 12.17
C PRO A 322 -14.75 -6.33 13.08
N GLY A 323 -13.51 -5.96 12.73
CA GLY A 323 -12.34 -6.22 13.55
C GLY A 323 -12.45 -5.58 14.95
N PRO A 324 -11.73 -6.11 15.97
CA PRO A 324 -11.84 -5.70 17.37
C PRO A 324 -11.71 -4.19 17.61
N SER A 325 -10.80 -3.53 16.84
CA SER A 325 -10.60 -2.07 16.92
C SER A 325 -11.30 -1.32 15.77
N GLY A 326 -12.10 -2.02 14.94
CA GLY A 326 -12.78 -1.45 13.78
C GLY A 326 -12.02 -1.57 12.48
N GLU A 327 -10.97 -2.37 12.45
CA GLU A 327 -10.20 -2.71 11.24
C GLU A 327 -10.93 -3.75 10.36
N ALA A 328 -10.55 -3.78 9.06
CA ALA A 328 -11.07 -4.74 8.09
C ALA A 328 -10.37 -6.10 8.20
N LEU A 329 -9.05 -6.13 8.44
CA LEU A 329 -8.29 -7.36 8.62
C LEU A 329 -7.33 -7.21 9.79
N SER A 330 -7.45 -8.12 10.76
CA SER A 330 -6.63 -8.20 11.97
C SER A 330 -5.41 -9.11 11.77
N THR A 331 -4.43 -8.99 12.67
CA THR A 331 -3.25 -9.88 12.72
C THR A 331 -3.67 -11.34 12.92
N GLY A 332 -2.78 -12.25 12.56
CA GLY A 332 -2.92 -13.67 12.87
C GLY A 332 -2.65 -13.97 14.34
N THR A 333 -2.90 -15.22 14.71
CA THR A 333 -2.55 -15.76 16.03
C THR A 333 -1.08 -16.16 16.08
N THR A 334 -0.55 -16.35 17.29
CA THR A 334 0.83 -16.82 17.49
C THR A 334 1.11 -18.08 16.68
N GLY A 335 2.23 -18.11 15.97
CA GLY A 335 2.62 -19.17 15.06
C GLY A 335 2.22 -18.97 13.60
N GLN A 336 1.33 -18.01 13.32
CA GLN A 336 1.06 -17.59 11.96
C GLN A 336 2.08 -16.52 11.50
N PHE A 337 2.37 -16.49 10.20
CA PHE A 337 3.38 -15.58 9.61
C PHE A 337 3.06 -14.10 9.80
N ASP A 338 1.81 -13.75 10.06
CA ASP A 338 1.30 -12.39 10.19
C ASP A 338 0.87 -12.01 11.62
N SER A 339 1.34 -12.77 12.61
CA SER A 339 1.00 -12.55 14.03
C SER A 339 1.58 -11.26 14.61
N GLY A 340 2.66 -10.73 14.03
CA GLY A 340 3.29 -9.48 14.42
C GLY A 340 2.68 -8.23 13.79
N GLY A 341 2.07 -8.35 12.61
CA GLY A 341 1.43 -7.23 11.92
C GLY A 341 1.17 -7.48 10.44
N LEU A 342 0.28 -6.65 9.87
CA LEU A 342 -0.10 -6.62 8.47
C LEU A 342 0.39 -5.35 7.80
N THR A 343 0.63 -5.43 6.49
CA THR A 343 1.12 -4.33 5.67
C THR A 343 0.76 -4.53 4.21
N THR A 344 0.80 -3.46 3.41
CA THR A 344 0.67 -3.47 1.94
C THR A 344 -0.50 -4.29 1.41
N PRO A 345 -1.74 -3.92 1.71
CA PRO A 345 -2.89 -4.58 1.09
C PRO A 345 -2.86 -4.37 -0.43
N SER A 346 -3.21 -5.41 -1.18
CA SER A 346 -3.42 -5.39 -2.62
C SER A 346 -4.76 -6.03 -2.92
N VAL A 347 -5.78 -5.20 -3.13
CA VAL A 347 -7.18 -5.65 -3.24
C VAL A 347 -7.68 -5.52 -4.66
N PHE A 348 -8.38 -6.53 -5.14
CA PHE A 348 -9.14 -6.50 -6.39
C PHE A 348 -10.36 -7.42 -6.30
N LEU A 349 -11.30 -7.23 -7.23
CA LEU A 349 -12.46 -8.09 -7.36
C LEU A 349 -12.14 -9.25 -8.30
N ASP A 350 -12.27 -10.47 -7.81
CA ASP A 350 -12.06 -11.72 -8.54
C ASP A 350 -13.40 -12.46 -8.68
N GLY A 351 -14.09 -12.23 -9.78
CA GLY A 351 -15.49 -12.63 -9.94
C GLY A 351 -16.39 -11.90 -8.94
N ASP A 352 -17.11 -12.64 -8.11
CA ASP A 352 -17.98 -12.12 -7.06
C ASP A 352 -17.32 -12.12 -5.67
N THR A 353 -15.99 -12.21 -5.62
CA THR A 353 -15.22 -12.28 -4.37
C THR A 353 -14.14 -11.21 -4.35
N TRP A 354 -14.06 -10.46 -3.27
CA TRP A 354 -12.92 -9.60 -3.00
C TRP A 354 -11.72 -10.46 -2.59
N ALA A 355 -10.60 -10.27 -3.26
CA ALA A 355 -9.31 -10.85 -2.90
C ALA A 355 -8.37 -9.77 -2.38
N MET A 356 -7.83 -9.94 -1.18
CA MET A 356 -6.82 -9.09 -0.56
C MET A 356 -5.54 -9.90 -0.38
N TYR A 357 -4.55 -9.63 -1.20
CA TYR A 357 -3.19 -10.06 -0.96
C TYR A 357 -2.51 -9.04 -0.05
N TYR A 358 -1.69 -9.50 0.88
CA TYR A 358 -1.03 -8.63 1.84
C TYR A 358 0.32 -9.20 2.25
N ALA A 359 1.20 -8.36 2.77
CA ALA A 359 2.37 -8.84 3.48
C ALA A 359 2.08 -8.85 4.98
N GLY A 360 2.57 -9.86 5.66
CA GLY A 360 2.54 -10.00 7.10
C GLY A 360 3.94 -10.24 7.65
N PHE A 361 4.14 -10.02 8.93
CA PHE A 361 5.37 -10.37 9.61
C PHE A 361 5.06 -11.03 10.96
N ASP A 362 5.90 -11.95 11.36
CA ASP A 362 5.84 -12.61 12.66
C ASP A 362 6.54 -11.78 13.75
N GLY A 363 6.56 -12.28 14.96
CA GLY A 363 7.26 -11.64 16.07
C GLY A 363 8.79 -11.59 15.91
N GLY A 364 9.36 -12.37 15.00
CA GLY A 364 10.80 -12.39 14.65
C GLY A 364 11.18 -11.41 13.53
N GLY A 365 10.18 -10.75 12.93
CA GLY A 365 10.40 -9.76 11.85
C GLY A 365 10.57 -10.37 10.45
N GLN A 366 10.24 -11.64 10.25
CA GLN A 366 10.23 -12.27 8.95
C GLN A 366 8.97 -11.85 8.17
N PHE A 367 9.17 -11.30 6.97
CA PHE A 367 8.08 -10.87 6.10
C PHE A 367 7.72 -11.95 5.09
N LEU A 368 6.43 -12.28 4.99
CA LEU A 368 5.86 -13.22 4.03
C LEU A 368 4.52 -12.70 3.50
N SER A 369 4.03 -13.31 2.43
CA SER A 369 2.79 -12.93 1.75
C SER A 369 1.60 -13.78 2.17
N GLY A 370 0.41 -13.18 2.24
CA GLY A 370 -0.85 -13.81 2.59
C GLY A 370 -2.01 -13.41 1.70
N LEU A 371 -3.13 -14.12 1.86
CA LEU A 371 -4.39 -13.88 1.17
C LEU A 371 -5.54 -13.88 2.18
N ALA A 372 -6.46 -12.94 2.00
CA ALA A 372 -7.79 -13.00 2.61
C ALA A 372 -8.86 -12.78 1.53
N ARG A 373 -10.03 -13.36 1.70
CA ARG A 373 -11.17 -13.23 0.80
C ARG A 373 -12.40 -12.76 1.55
N ALA A 374 -13.27 -12.01 0.84
CA ALA A 374 -14.58 -11.60 1.35
C ALA A 374 -15.61 -11.70 0.21
N ALA A 375 -16.84 -12.10 0.52
CA ALA A 375 -17.92 -12.00 -0.45
C ALA A 375 -18.19 -10.53 -0.78
N ARG A 376 -18.56 -10.28 -2.06
CA ARG A 376 -18.96 -8.95 -2.55
C ARG A 376 -20.34 -8.55 -2.03
#